data_9e62803e43251db2ffcd5a9761fbc27a
#
_entry.id   9e62803e43251db2ffcd5a9761fbc27a
#
_cell.length_a   1.000
_cell.length_b   1.000
_cell.length_c   1.000
_cell.angle_alpha   90.00
_cell.angle_beta   90.00
_cell.angle_gamma   90.00
#
_symmetry.space_group_name_H-M   'P 1'
#
loop_
_entity.id
_entity.type
_entity.pdbx_description
1 polymer ?
#
loop_
_entity_poly.entity_id
_entity_poly.type
_entity_poly.pdbx_seq_one_letter_code
_entity_poly.pdbx_strand_id
1 'polypeptide(L)'
;MIFDSGMVQICNLLNTAEPGSMPKEALVPVLSALFGERTVGYNRFYQAQGVNEQVDMLIRIWRTTEARIGMYAVLSHSENDGQYRITNVQQMLDEDGLKVTDLTLQRMDDLYEITE
;
A
#
# COMPACT_ATOMS: atom_id res chain seq x y z
N MET A 1 -5.94 17.74 6.53
CA MET A 1 -4.79 17.00 5.99
C MET A 1 -4.81 17.05 4.48
N ILE A 2 -3.64 17.22 3.86
CA ILE A 2 -3.52 17.33 2.42
C ILE A 2 -2.97 16.01 1.86
N PHE A 3 -3.67 15.42 0.87
CA PHE A 3 -3.23 14.21 0.19
C PHE A 3 -2.66 14.59 -1.17
N ASP A 4 -1.44 15.10 -1.16
CA ASP A 4 -0.79 15.64 -2.35
C ASP A 4 0.53 14.97 -2.70
N SER A 5 0.84 13.84 -2.07
CA SER A 5 2.10 13.14 -2.31
C SER A 5 2.08 12.27 -3.57
N GLY A 6 0.91 11.98 -4.11
CA GLY A 6 0.75 11.18 -5.31
C GLY A 6 -0.53 10.38 -5.30
N MET A 7 -0.58 9.35 -6.15
CA MET A 7 -1.72 8.44 -6.25
C MET A 7 -1.31 7.02 -5.87
N VAL A 8 -2.21 6.31 -5.23
CA VAL A 8 -2.02 4.90 -4.90
C VAL A 8 -3.16 4.07 -5.50
N GLN A 9 -2.80 2.95 -6.11
CA GLN A 9 -3.76 1.91 -6.49
C GLN A 9 -3.61 0.75 -5.53
N ILE A 10 -4.70 0.38 -4.86
CA ILE A 10 -4.74 -0.78 -3.99
C ILE A 10 -5.17 -1.97 -4.84
N CYS A 11 -4.37 -3.03 -4.82
CA CYS A 11 -4.52 -4.14 -5.75
C CYS A 11 -4.59 -5.48 -5.04
N ASN A 12 -5.31 -6.42 -5.65
CA ASN A 12 -5.24 -7.83 -5.31
C ASN A 12 -4.28 -8.54 -6.26
N LEU A 13 -3.64 -9.59 -5.77
CA LEU A 13 -2.82 -10.47 -6.61
C LEU A 13 -3.70 -11.62 -7.07
N LEU A 14 -3.91 -11.73 -8.37
CA LEU A 14 -4.76 -12.76 -8.95
C LEU A 14 -3.98 -13.55 -10.01
N ASN A 15 -4.32 -14.83 -10.15
CA ASN A 15 -3.82 -15.67 -11.24
C ASN A 15 -4.68 -15.40 -12.47
N THR A 16 -4.08 -14.82 -13.49
CA THR A 16 -4.77 -14.44 -14.73
C THR A 16 -4.54 -15.42 -15.88
N ALA A 17 -3.81 -16.51 -15.64
CA ALA A 17 -3.56 -17.52 -16.68
C ALA A 17 -4.84 -18.27 -17.03
N GLU A 18 -4.97 -18.64 -18.30
CA GLU A 18 -6.06 -19.49 -18.74
C GLU A 18 -5.89 -20.92 -18.20
N PRO A 19 -6.98 -21.68 -18.04
CA PRO A 19 -6.88 -23.07 -17.61
C PRO A 19 -5.95 -23.87 -18.51
N GLY A 20 -5.02 -24.62 -17.90
CA GLY A 20 -4.03 -25.41 -18.62
C GLY A 20 -2.76 -24.67 -18.99
N SER A 21 -2.70 -23.36 -18.77
CA SER A 21 -1.50 -22.56 -18.98
C SER A 21 -0.68 -22.49 -17.69
N MET A 22 0.57 -22.04 -17.81
CA MET A 22 1.40 -21.78 -16.63
C MET A 22 0.76 -20.68 -15.78
N PRO A 23 0.83 -20.79 -14.44
CA PRO A 23 0.31 -19.75 -13.57
C PRO A 23 0.94 -18.40 -13.90
N LYS A 24 0.09 -17.40 -14.04
CA LYS A 24 0.51 -16.02 -14.24
C LYS A 24 -0.19 -15.14 -13.24
N GLU A 25 0.59 -14.49 -12.37
CA GLU A 25 0.05 -13.63 -11.36
C GLU A 25 0.17 -12.17 -11.80
N ALA A 26 -0.88 -11.40 -11.55
CA ALA A 26 -0.92 -9.99 -11.87
C ALA A 26 -1.66 -9.22 -10.79
N LEU A 27 -1.31 -7.96 -10.62
CA LEU A 27 -2.00 -7.06 -9.70
C LEU A 27 -3.23 -6.48 -10.41
N VAL A 28 -4.39 -6.64 -9.77
CA VAL A 28 -5.65 -6.12 -10.28
C VAL A 28 -6.12 -5.00 -9.36
N PRO A 29 -6.22 -3.76 -9.87
CA PRO A 29 -6.63 -2.62 -9.04
C PRO A 29 -8.06 -2.79 -8.52
N VAL A 30 -8.24 -2.49 -7.25
CA VAL A 30 -9.54 -2.49 -6.55
C VAL A 30 -9.97 -1.07 -6.23
N LEU A 31 -9.01 -0.22 -5.86
CA LEU A 31 -9.26 1.14 -5.41
C LEU A 31 -8.11 2.04 -5.83
N SER A 32 -8.44 3.25 -6.25
CA SER A 32 -7.45 4.31 -6.49
C SER A 32 -7.75 5.50 -5.59
N ALA A 33 -6.71 6.10 -5.03
CA ALA A 33 -6.86 7.23 -4.12
C ALA A 33 -5.63 8.12 -4.17
N LEU A 34 -5.82 9.38 -3.79
CA LEU A 34 -4.71 10.26 -3.48
C LEU A 34 -4.18 9.93 -2.08
N PHE A 35 -2.89 10.06 -1.89
CA PHE A 35 -2.30 9.77 -0.59
C PHE A 35 -1.40 10.91 -0.09
N GLY A 36 -1.23 10.95 1.23
CA GLY A 36 -0.22 11.77 1.87
C GLY A 36 0.84 10.85 2.48
N GLU A 37 2.11 11.16 2.24
CA GLU A 37 3.19 10.41 2.85
C GLU A 37 3.36 10.84 4.31
N ARG A 38 3.57 9.85 5.20
CA ARG A 38 3.74 10.09 6.63
C ARG A 38 5.13 9.68 7.06
N THR A 39 5.69 10.42 8.01
CA THR A 39 6.96 10.09 8.63
C THR A 39 6.72 9.13 9.78
N VAL A 40 7.39 7.98 9.75
CA VAL A 40 7.35 7.03 10.86
C VAL A 40 8.41 7.44 11.87
N GLY A 41 8.02 7.58 13.13
CA GLY A 41 8.96 7.86 14.21
C GLY A 41 9.97 6.72 14.34
N TYR A 42 11.22 7.06 14.62
CA TYR A 42 12.32 6.10 14.64
C TYR A 42 12.05 4.91 15.57
N ASN A 43 11.60 5.17 16.78
CA ASN A 43 11.32 4.10 17.74
C ASN A 43 10.18 3.21 17.28
N ARG A 44 9.14 3.82 16.72
CA ARG A 44 8.00 3.06 16.21
C ARG A 44 8.39 2.18 15.05
N PHE A 45 9.28 2.65 14.21
CA PHE A 45 9.81 1.90 13.08
C PHE A 45 10.49 0.61 13.56
N TYR A 46 11.38 0.74 14.54
CA TYR A 46 12.11 -0.42 15.05
C TYR A 46 11.21 -1.41 15.78
N GLN A 47 10.23 -0.92 16.52
CA GLN A 47 9.27 -1.79 17.19
C GLN A 47 8.38 -2.55 16.21
N ALA A 48 8.01 -1.90 15.11
CA ALA A 48 7.18 -2.53 14.10
C ALA A 48 7.93 -3.59 13.30
N GLN A 49 9.24 -3.49 13.21
CA GLN A 49 10.03 -4.44 12.43
C GLN A 49 10.08 -5.84 13.02
N GLY A 50 9.84 -5.99 14.32
CA GLY A 50 10.05 -7.28 14.94
C GLY A 50 11.47 -7.75 14.63
N VAL A 51 11.64 -8.83 13.91
CA VAL A 51 12.97 -9.35 13.60
C VAL A 51 13.33 -9.26 12.12
N ASN A 52 12.33 -9.27 11.22
CA ASN A 52 12.62 -9.42 9.80
C ASN A 52 11.74 -8.59 8.88
N GLU A 53 10.86 -7.76 9.40
CA GLU A 53 10.00 -6.93 8.55
C GLU A 53 10.64 -5.57 8.31
N GLN A 54 10.73 -5.21 7.06
CA GLN A 54 11.23 -3.91 6.64
C GLN A 54 10.06 -2.99 6.34
N VAL A 55 9.99 -1.86 7.04
CA VAL A 55 8.98 -0.84 6.79
C VAL A 55 9.65 0.27 5.99
N ASP A 56 9.24 0.43 4.74
CA ASP A 56 9.84 1.42 3.85
C ASP A 56 9.08 2.72 3.82
N MET A 57 7.76 2.68 4.04
CA MET A 57 6.93 3.86 3.91
C MET A 57 5.64 3.72 4.71
N LEU A 58 5.13 4.85 5.17
CA LEU A 58 3.80 4.97 5.74
C LEU A 58 3.03 6.00 4.93
N ILE A 59 1.85 5.62 4.41
CA ILE A 59 0.99 6.56 3.69
C ILE A 59 -0.37 6.66 4.36
N ARG A 60 -1.05 7.76 4.12
CA ARG A 60 -2.39 8.01 4.64
C ARG A 60 -3.34 8.34 3.49
N ILE A 61 -4.51 7.71 3.50
CA ILE A 61 -5.58 7.95 2.55
C ILE A 61 -6.89 8.20 3.32
N TRP A 62 -7.92 8.67 2.64
CA TRP A 62 -9.24 8.73 3.24
C TRP A 62 -9.70 7.32 3.62
N ARG A 63 -10.56 7.26 4.63
CA ARG A 63 -11.00 5.96 5.16
C ARG A 63 -11.53 5.04 4.08
N THR A 64 -11.03 3.81 4.09
CA THR A 64 -11.54 2.73 3.25
C THR A 64 -11.48 1.42 4.00
N THR A 65 -12.42 0.53 3.70
CA THR A 65 -12.40 -0.84 4.20
C THR A 65 -11.90 -1.82 3.15
N GLU A 66 -11.55 -1.34 1.96
CA GLU A 66 -11.10 -2.19 0.86
C GLU A 66 -9.61 -2.52 0.93
N ALA A 67 -8.81 -1.70 1.61
CA ALA A 67 -7.38 -1.96 1.78
C ALA A 67 -7.17 -2.89 2.97
N ARG A 68 -6.47 -4.01 2.74
CA ARG A 68 -6.25 -5.05 3.75
C ARG A 68 -4.78 -5.47 3.77
N ILE A 69 -4.35 -6.03 4.91
CA ILE A 69 -3.02 -6.62 5.04
C ILE A 69 -2.87 -7.74 4.02
N GLY A 70 -1.74 -7.77 3.33
CA GLY A 70 -1.47 -8.76 2.29
C GLY A 70 -1.84 -8.32 0.88
N MET A 71 -2.57 -7.22 0.75
CA MET A 71 -2.79 -6.59 -0.55
C MET A 71 -1.55 -5.80 -0.97
N TYR A 72 -1.61 -5.24 -2.15
CA TYR A 72 -0.49 -4.51 -2.74
C TYR A 72 -0.89 -3.07 -3.03
N ALA A 73 0.09 -2.18 -2.98
CA ALA A 73 -0.09 -0.77 -3.29
C ALA A 73 0.87 -0.37 -4.41
N VAL A 74 0.35 0.25 -5.44
CA VAL A 74 1.16 0.77 -6.54
C VAL A 74 1.12 2.30 -6.46
N LEU A 75 2.27 2.90 -6.20
CA LEU A 75 2.38 4.35 -6.07
C LEU A 75 2.78 4.95 -7.41
N SER A 76 2.13 6.05 -7.77
CA SER A 76 2.41 6.80 -8.98
C SER A 76 2.30 8.31 -8.71
N HIS A 77 2.89 9.10 -9.60
CA HIS A 77 2.90 10.57 -9.48
C HIS A 77 3.50 11.04 -8.16
N SER A 78 4.50 10.30 -7.64
CA SER A 78 5.18 10.63 -6.40
C SER A 78 6.69 10.46 -6.56
N GLU A 79 7.44 10.81 -5.52
CA GLU A 79 8.89 10.61 -5.52
C GLU A 79 9.29 9.17 -5.29
N ASN A 80 8.37 8.34 -4.81
CA ASN A 80 8.65 6.96 -4.42
C ASN A 80 7.76 5.98 -5.18
N ASP A 81 7.59 6.20 -6.49
CA ASP A 81 6.78 5.33 -7.32
C ASP A 81 7.30 3.89 -7.29
N GLY A 82 6.37 2.95 -7.34
CA GLY A 82 6.71 1.53 -7.36
C GLY A 82 5.62 0.68 -6.77
N GLN A 83 5.93 -0.60 -6.62
CA GLN A 83 5.03 -1.58 -6.05
C GLN A 83 5.45 -1.90 -4.61
N TYR A 84 4.46 -1.94 -3.74
CA TYR A 84 4.66 -2.18 -2.31
C TYR A 84 3.66 -3.21 -1.82
N ARG A 85 4.05 -3.92 -0.79
CA ARG A 85 3.14 -4.83 -0.08
C ARG A 85 2.61 -4.12 1.15
N ILE A 86 1.30 -4.25 1.40
CA ILE A 86 0.67 -3.67 2.59
C ILE A 86 0.89 -4.62 3.74
N THR A 87 1.66 -4.19 4.73
CA THR A 87 1.99 -5.01 5.90
C THR A 87 1.18 -4.66 7.12
N ASN A 88 0.56 -3.48 7.15
CA ASN A 88 -0.33 -3.09 8.22
C ASN A 88 -1.36 -2.08 7.72
N VAL A 89 -2.56 -2.14 8.29
CA VAL A 89 -3.65 -1.21 8.00
C VAL A 89 -4.20 -0.71 9.32
N GLN A 90 -4.24 0.60 9.51
CA GLN A 90 -4.73 1.20 10.74
C GLN A 90 -5.80 2.23 10.43
N GLN A 91 -6.99 2.03 10.98
CA GLN A 91 -8.08 2.98 10.90
C GLN A 91 -7.96 3.96 12.05
N MET A 92 -7.94 5.25 11.73
CA MET A 92 -7.75 6.24 12.77
C MET A 92 -8.38 7.59 12.39
N LEU A 93 -8.30 8.54 13.29
CA LEU A 93 -8.72 9.91 13.04
C LEU A 93 -7.46 10.77 12.92
N ASP A 94 -7.49 11.73 12.01
CA ASP A 94 -6.39 12.70 11.92
C ASP A 94 -6.53 13.79 13.00
N GLU A 95 -5.65 14.78 12.98
CA GLU A 95 -5.66 15.85 13.98
C GLU A 95 -6.91 16.72 13.93
N ASP A 96 -7.63 16.71 12.82
CA ASP A 96 -8.90 17.43 12.64
C ASP A 96 -10.13 16.58 12.92
N GLY A 97 -9.93 15.33 13.35
CA GLY A 97 -11.01 14.39 13.62
C GLY A 97 -11.58 13.71 12.38
N LEU A 98 -10.93 13.83 11.22
CA LEU A 98 -11.39 13.19 10.00
C LEU A 98 -10.96 11.73 9.97
N LYS A 99 -11.81 10.88 9.41
CA LYS A 99 -11.55 9.44 9.32
C LYS A 99 -10.57 9.16 8.20
N VAL A 100 -9.46 8.51 8.54
CA VAL A 100 -8.39 8.18 7.60
C VAL A 100 -7.95 6.72 7.79
N THR A 101 -7.24 6.21 6.79
CA THR A 101 -6.63 4.88 6.82
C THR A 101 -5.14 5.05 6.60
N ASP A 102 -4.35 4.56 7.56
CA ASP A 102 -2.89 4.54 7.45
C ASP A 102 -2.45 3.17 6.97
N LEU A 103 -1.63 3.15 5.93
CA LEU A 103 -1.10 1.94 5.33
C LEU A 103 0.41 1.90 5.53
N THR A 104 0.90 0.82 6.11
CA THR A 104 2.33 0.55 6.22
C THR A 104 2.75 -0.28 5.03
N LEU A 105 3.76 0.18 4.30
CA LEU A 105 4.17 -0.41 3.04
C LEU A 105 5.60 -0.93 3.12
N GLN A 106 5.81 -2.07 2.49
CA GLN A 106 7.12 -2.66 2.30
C GLN A 106 7.42 -2.75 0.81
N ARG A 107 8.56 -2.20 0.38
CA ARG A 107 8.93 -2.23 -1.03
C ARG A 107 9.18 -3.66 -1.49
N MET A 108 8.70 -3.97 -2.69
CA MET A 108 8.85 -5.28 -3.27
C MET A 108 10.08 -5.36 -4.17
N ASP A 109 10.81 -6.47 -4.06
CA ASP A 109 11.95 -6.73 -4.95
C ASP A 109 11.49 -7.30 -6.28
N ASP A 110 10.49 -8.19 -6.24
CA ASP A 110 9.93 -8.80 -7.44
C ASP A 110 8.65 -8.07 -7.82
N LEU A 111 8.58 -7.59 -9.05
CA LEU A 111 7.44 -6.81 -9.53
C LEU A 111 6.48 -7.70 -10.30
N TYR A 112 5.18 -7.44 -10.13
CA TYR A 112 4.11 -8.08 -10.87
C TYR A 112 3.63 -7.19 -12.02
N GLU A 113 3.03 -7.79 -13.04
CA GLU A 113 2.29 -7.05 -14.03
C GLU A 113 1.02 -6.46 -13.40
N ILE A 114 0.64 -5.27 -13.86
CA ILE A 114 -0.59 -4.62 -13.44
C ILE A 114 -1.61 -4.77 -14.54
N THR A 115 -2.76 -5.36 -14.20
CA THR A 115 -3.87 -5.52 -15.13
C THR A 115 -4.87 -4.39 -14.87
N GLU A 116 -5.08 -3.57 -15.87
CA GLU A 116 -6.05 -2.48 -15.81
C GLU A 116 -7.43 -2.93 -16.32
#